data_26c439a070a5e9f5a5dfc21231a50406
#
_entry.id   26c439a070a5e9f5a5dfc21231a50406
#
_cell.length_a   1.000
_cell.length_b   1.000
_cell.length_c   1.000
_cell.angle_alpha   90.00
_cell.angle_beta   90.00
_cell.angle_gamma   90.00
#
_symmetry.space_group_name_H-M   'P 1'
#
loop_
_entity.id
_entity.type
_entity.pdbx_description
1 polymer ?
#
loop_
_entity_poly.entity_id
_entity_poly.type
_entity_poly.pdbx_seq_one_letter_code
_entity_poly.pdbx_strand_id
1 'polypeptide(L)'
;MARKYLRPAVVVVVAGAVLGLASVAGATHKASSPFGVNATGTVQFWARDATSAVPDALVKEFNASHPNLKIVLHLTSPNDDTSQLAAAIRAGDPPDLVGLNDIDVPEFEHEGALYNVTQYVNALPYKSALSPGHLKLATVGNQYYGVPYLGDFSVLWYNKNLFKQAGISGPPTTFAEMTSDAAKITALSTPGKPVYGLSFAGDCQGCLGFVMLPNVWASGQHLLIGPLGKQTANIQNNKPLEALLSAYATIWKNKDAPADSQTQNGTTWGQDFGQGNIGMLPGDYGFFNTFEKEHLPTSDFADAPLPGMNGGPGSTFDGGDDFVIPAKAKNPSGAWEVVQWFLQKAQQEQYPGLGDSPVRSDILTKAFLAKYPYEAVPIETLPHGSVEYTLAYDQVFNEPASPWLKMFDEAVYSDNVPNALKIGQSGIQSTLNSVTS
;
A
#
# COMPACT_ATOMS: atom_id res chain seq x y z
N MET A 1 94.29 -27.67 5.42
CA MET A 1 94.23 -26.20 5.53
C MET A 1 92.75 -25.81 5.79
N ALA A 2 92.39 -25.50 6.99
CA ALA A 2 90.99 -25.20 7.41
C ALA A 2 90.91 -23.70 7.71
N ARG A 3 90.14 -22.97 6.98
CA ARG A 3 89.75 -21.58 7.31
C ARG A 3 88.49 -21.54 8.13
N LYS A 4 88.60 -21.10 9.37
CA LYS A 4 87.48 -20.76 10.25
C LYS A 4 86.87 -19.43 9.82
N TYR A 5 85.58 -19.39 9.59
CA TYR A 5 84.83 -18.14 9.43
C TYR A 5 84.02 -17.88 10.74
N LEU A 6 84.37 -16.75 11.38
CA LEU A 6 83.62 -16.19 12.46
C LEU A 6 82.24 -15.71 11.98
N ARG A 7 81.22 -16.05 12.68
CA ARG A 7 79.88 -15.48 12.51
C ARG A 7 79.69 -14.29 13.47
N PRO A 8 79.22 -13.12 12.99
CA PRO A 8 78.86 -12.05 13.89
C PRO A 8 77.49 -12.34 14.53
N ALA A 9 77.40 -12.06 15.84
CA ALA A 9 76.17 -12.11 16.60
C ALA A 9 75.22 -10.96 16.18
N VAL A 10 74.03 -11.30 15.76
CA VAL A 10 72.96 -10.34 15.49
C VAL A 10 72.19 -10.14 16.81
N VAL A 11 72.30 -8.95 17.38
CA VAL A 11 71.46 -8.49 18.47
C VAL A 11 70.08 -8.16 17.91
N VAL A 12 69.09 -8.97 18.24
CA VAL A 12 67.67 -8.69 17.91
C VAL A 12 67.13 -7.76 19.01
N VAL A 13 66.96 -6.49 18.65
CA VAL A 13 66.19 -5.53 19.46
C VAL A 13 64.72 -5.83 19.16
N VAL A 14 64.01 -6.42 20.13
CA VAL A 14 62.57 -6.57 20.10
C VAL A 14 61.94 -5.22 20.45
N ALA A 15 61.58 -4.46 19.42
CA ALA A 15 60.69 -3.30 19.54
C ALA A 15 59.27 -3.83 19.82
N GLY A 16 58.77 -3.71 21.00
CA GLY A 16 57.39 -3.99 21.36
C GLY A 16 56.43 -3.03 20.66
N ALA A 17 55.83 -3.48 19.56
CA ALA A 17 54.70 -2.78 18.98
C ALA A 17 53.48 -2.96 19.92
N VAL A 18 53.17 -1.94 20.68
CA VAL A 18 51.87 -1.80 21.36
C VAL A 18 50.83 -1.62 20.23
N LEU A 19 50.16 -2.70 19.89
CA LEU A 19 48.95 -2.66 19.10
C LEU A 19 47.88 -1.96 19.94
N GLY A 20 47.74 -0.65 19.72
CA GLY A 20 46.57 0.10 20.16
C GLY A 20 45.33 -0.51 19.48
N LEU A 21 44.52 -1.24 20.24
CA LEU A 21 43.16 -1.53 19.87
C LEU A 21 42.44 -0.20 19.77
N ALA A 22 42.38 0.33 18.55
CA ALA A 22 41.40 1.34 18.21
C ALA A 22 40.03 0.65 18.36
N SER A 23 39.43 0.81 19.54
CA SER A 23 38.02 0.58 19.72
C SER A 23 37.31 1.46 18.67
N VAL A 24 36.74 0.83 17.66
CA VAL A 24 35.69 1.44 16.85
C VAL A 24 34.61 1.76 17.86
N ALA A 25 34.62 2.99 18.37
CA ALA A 25 33.50 3.56 19.05
C ALA A 25 32.39 3.61 17.99
N GLY A 26 31.57 2.58 17.96
CA GLY A 26 30.29 2.67 17.35
C GLY A 26 29.66 3.93 17.92
N ALA A 27 29.33 4.88 17.06
CA ALA A 27 28.56 6.04 17.43
C ALA A 27 27.25 5.51 18.01
N THR A 28 27.23 5.26 19.32
CA THR A 28 25.99 5.17 20.06
C THR A 28 25.37 6.53 19.92
N HIS A 29 24.40 6.66 19.00
CA HIS A 29 23.52 7.80 19.02
C HIS A 29 22.97 7.87 20.43
N LYS A 30 23.48 8.83 21.20
CA LYS A 30 22.87 9.21 22.46
C LYS A 30 21.40 9.42 22.14
N ALA A 31 20.51 8.69 22.82
CA ALA A 31 19.09 8.95 22.78
C ALA A 31 18.92 10.45 23.05
N SER A 32 18.66 11.19 21.98
CA SER A 32 18.26 12.59 22.05
C SER A 32 16.93 12.62 22.81
N SER A 33 16.61 13.74 23.40
CA SER A 33 15.35 14.05 24.09
C SER A 33 14.16 13.39 23.38
N PRO A 34 13.14 12.92 24.11
CA PRO A 34 11.98 12.30 23.49
C PRO A 34 11.40 13.27 22.45
N PHE A 35 11.20 12.78 21.22
CA PHE A 35 10.51 13.54 20.19
C PHE A 35 9.12 13.97 20.66
N GLY A 36 8.64 15.08 20.14
CA GLY A 36 7.24 15.45 20.21
C GLY A 36 6.74 15.90 21.57
N VAL A 37 7.58 16.60 22.34
CA VAL A 37 7.18 17.25 23.60
C VAL A 37 7.52 18.75 23.52
N ASN A 38 6.49 19.60 23.37
CA ASN A 38 6.61 21.05 23.26
C ASN A 38 7.57 21.52 22.14
N ALA A 39 7.53 20.87 20.99
CA ALA A 39 8.28 21.28 19.83
C ALA A 39 7.77 22.64 19.32
N THR A 40 8.65 23.37 18.65
CA THR A 40 8.32 24.70 18.10
C THR A 40 8.82 24.84 16.68
N GLY A 41 8.37 25.88 15.98
CA GLY A 41 8.82 26.20 14.64
C GLY A 41 7.86 25.66 13.57
N THR A 42 8.41 25.21 12.46
CA THR A 42 7.65 24.74 11.30
C THR A 42 8.01 23.29 10.99
N VAL A 43 7.01 22.51 10.60
CA VAL A 43 7.14 21.16 10.04
C VAL A 43 6.75 21.21 8.58
N GLN A 44 7.69 20.92 7.69
CA GLN A 44 7.41 20.71 6.27
C GLN A 44 6.83 19.30 6.12
N PHE A 45 5.52 19.23 5.86
CA PHE A 45 4.80 17.97 5.70
C PHE A 45 4.45 17.75 4.24
N TRP A 46 4.97 16.68 3.65
CA TRP A 46 4.59 16.24 2.32
C TRP A 46 3.59 15.09 2.42
N ALA A 47 2.50 15.20 1.65
CA ALA A 47 1.46 14.16 1.56
C ALA A 47 1.04 13.96 0.12
N ARG A 48 0.52 12.80 -0.22
CA ARG A 48 0.02 12.49 -1.55
C ARG A 48 -1.27 13.27 -1.84
N ASP A 49 -1.41 13.81 -3.05
CA ASP A 49 -2.62 14.52 -3.48
C ASP A 49 -3.84 13.58 -3.52
N ALA A 50 -3.63 12.30 -3.82
CA ALA A 50 -4.68 11.29 -3.85
C ALA A 50 -5.44 11.13 -2.51
N THR A 51 -4.74 11.37 -1.38
CA THR A 51 -5.29 11.28 -0.02
C THR A 51 -5.39 12.66 0.65
N SER A 52 -5.47 13.74 -0.15
CA SER A 52 -5.32 15.13 0.33
C SER A 52 -6.41 15.61 1.28
N ALA A 53 -7.59 15.00 1.28
CA ALA A 53 -8.71 15.46 2.11
C ALA A 53 -8.39 15.39 3.62
N VAL A 54 -7.69 14.34 4.07
CA VAL A 54 -7.28 14.19 5.47
C VAL A 54 -6.22 15.23 5.86
N PRO A 55 -5.07 15.35 5.19
CA PRO A 55 -4.08 16.35 5.57
C PRO A 55 -4.61 17.77 5.41
N ASP A 56 -5.39 18.08 4.38
CA ASP A 56 -6.00 19.42 4.21
C ASP A 56 -6.89 19.84 5.38
N ALA A 57 -7.71 18.94 5.89
CA ALA A 57 -8.59 19.20 7.02
C ALA A 57 -7.79 19.31 8.33
N LEU A 58 -6.97 18.29 8.62
CA LEU A 58 -6.33 18.15 9.92
C LEU A 58 -5.15 19.13 10.11
N VAL A 59 -4.44 19.52 9.04
CA VAL A 59 -3.41 20.58 9.12
C VAL A 59 -4.01 21.91 9.54
N LYS A 60 -5.20 22.27 9.04
CA LYS A 60 -5.91 23.50 9.46
C LYS A 60 -6.27 23.44 10.94
N GLU A 61 -6.76 22.30 11.42
CA GLU A 61 -7.13 22.08 12.82
C GLU A 61 -5.88 22.14 13.72
N PHE A 62 -4.80 21.43 13.35
CA PHE A 62 -3.53 21.48 14.06
C PHE A 62 -3.01 22.89 14.17
N ASN A 63 -2.92 23.60 13.05
CA ASN A 63 -2.39 24.96 12.99
C ASN A 63 -3.23 25.97 13.80
N ALA A 64 -4.53 25.73 13.97
CA ALA A 64 -5.38 26.56 14.80
C ALA A 64 -5.11 26.34 16.31
N SER A 65 -4.82 25.10 16.71
CA SER A 65 -4.65 24.70 18.12
C SER A 65 -3.21 24.80 18.64
N HIS A 66 -2.19 24.84 17.76
CA HIS A 66 -0.77 24.84 18.12
C HIS A 66 -0.09 26.16 17.71
N PRO A 67 -0.06 27.19 18.58
CA PRO A 67 0.49 28.52 18.22
C PRO A 67 2.00 28.50 17.96
N ASN A 68 2.75 27.63 18.61
CA ASN A 68 4.21 27.60 18.57
C ASN A 68 4.79 26.57 17.56
N LEU A 69 3.98 25.65 17.06
CA LEU A 69 4.36 24.67 16.04
C LEU A 69 3.36 24.74 14.88
N LYS A 70 3.86 24.92 13.67
CA LYS A 70 3.02 25.03 12.47
C LYS A 70 3.39 24.01 11.43
N ILE A 71 2.41 23.47 10.76
CA ILE A 71 2.59 22.59 9.59
C ILE A 71 2.47 23.43 8.32
N VAL A 72 3.42 23.27 7.42
CA VAL A 72 3.33 23.71 6.02
C VAL A 72 3.14 22.45 5.18
N LEU A 73 1.92 22.29 4.66
CA LEU A 73 1.55 21.16 3.83
C LEU A 73 2.01 21.38 2.39
N HIS A 74 2.61 20.36 1.80
CA HIS A 74 2.90 20.26 0.38
C HIS A 74 2.30 18.95 -0.17
N LEU A 75 1.42 19.07 -1.16
CA LEU A 75 0.83 17.91 -1.82
C LEU A 75 1.70 17.51 -3.01
N THR A 76 2.01 16.21 -3.09
CA THR A 76 2.79 15.61 -4.16
C THR A 76 1.88 14.85 -5.12
N SER A 77 2.20 14.88 -6.41
CA SER A 77 1.47 14.05 -7.39
C SER A 77 1.71 12.57 -7.13
N PRO A 78 0.67 11.72 -7.18
CA PRO A 78 0.83 10.27 -6.95
C PRO A 78 1.81 9.56 -7.90
N ASN A 79 2.10 10.18 -9.06
CA ASN A 79 3.04 9.62 -10.04
C ASN A 79 4.49 10.06 -9.81
N ASP A 80 4.72 11.06 -8.95
CA ASP A 80 6.03 11.70 -8.77
C ASP A 80 6.46 11.77 -7.30
N ASP A 81 5.65 11.34 -6.36
CA ASP A 81 5.87 11.49 -4.91
C ASP A 81 7.20 10.85 -4.46
N THR A 82 7.44 9.58 -4.82
CA THR A 82 8.68 8.86 -4.49
C THR A 82 9.89 9.52 -5.17
N SER A 83 9.78 9.91 -6.45
CA SER A 83 10.88 10.53 -7.20
C SER A 83 11.22 11.92 -6.65
N GLN A 84 10.23 12.72 -6.27
CA GLN A 84 10.41 14.02 -5.64
C GLN A 84 11.06 13.88 -4.26
N LEU A 85 10.60 12.94 -3.44
CA LEU A 85 11.17 12.65 -2.13
C LEU A 85 12.64 12.21 -2.26
N ALA A 86 12.92 11.26 -3.14
CA ALA A 86 14.29 10.81 -3.41
C ALA A 86 15.20 11.95 -3.89
N ALA A 87 14.69 12.86 -4.73
CA ALA A 87 15.45 14.04 -5.17
C ALA A 87 15.75 15.00 -4.01
N ALA A 88 14.78 15.28 -3.13
CA ALA A 88 14.96 16.12 -1.96
C ALA A 88 15.97 15.52 -0.96
N ILE A 89 15.91 14.23 -0.73
CA ILE A 89 16.86 13.50 0.12
C ILE A 89 18.28 13.59 -0.45
N ARG A 90 18.46 13.36 -1.76
CA ARG A 90 19.77 13.49 -2.42
C ARG A 90 20.31 14.92 -2.38
N ALA A 91 19.45 15.91 -2.51
CA ALA A 91 19.81 17.32 -2.38
C ALA A 91 20.19 17.71 -0.94
N GLY A 92 19.90 16.89 0.05
CA GLY A 92 20.16 17.14 1.47
C GLY A 92 19.17 18.11 2.11
N ASP A 93 18.01 18.30 1.49
CA ASP A 93 16.93 19.20 1.92
C ASP A 93 15.55 18.48 1.90
N PRO A 94 15.42 17.34 2.60
CA PRO A 94 14.15 16.64 2.66
C PRO A 94 13.12 17.40 3.51
N PRO A 95 11.81 17.08 3.37
CA PRO A 95 10.79 17.54 4.31
C PRO A 95 11.05 17.01 5.72
N ASP A 96 10.30 17.51 6.70
CA ASP A 96 10.39 17.05 8.09
C ASP A 96 9.52 15.81 8.33
N LEU A 97 8.39 15.69 7.63
CA LEU A 97 7.42 14.62 7.73
C LEU A 97 6.90 14.28 6.34
N VAL A 98 6.69 13.00 6.09
CA VAL A 98 6.06 12.52 4.84
C VAL A 98 4.96 11.53 5.20
N GLY A 99 3.78 11.69 4.60
CA GLY A 99 2.82 10.63 4.41
C GLY A 99 3.23 9.85 3.16
N LEU A 100 3.96 8.78 3.36
CA LEU A 100 4.52 7.96 2.30
C LEU A 100 3.65 6.72 2.10
N ASN A 101 3.41 6.34 0.86
CA ASN A 101 2.78 5.07 0.59
C ASN A 101 3.56 3.96 1.33
N ASP A 102 2.88 3.16 2.12
CA ASP A 102 3.51 2.16 3.00
C ASP A 102 4.35 1.12 2.25
N ILE A 103 4.00 0.82 0.98
CA ILE A 103 4.74 -0.08 0.09
C ILE A 103 6.16 0.41 -0.22
N ASP A 104 6.42 1.71 -0.11
CA ASP A 104 7.70 2.34 -0.44
C ASP A 104 8.63 2.45 0.78
N VAL A 105 8.11 2.31 1.99
CA VAL A 105 8.90 2.42 3.22
C VAL A 105 10.10 1.47 3.24
N PRO A 106 9.98 0.19 2.80
CA PRO A 106 11.12 -0.72 2.76
C PRO A 106 12.27 -0.27 1.84
N GLU A 107 11.95 0.34 0.69
CA GLU A 107 12.96 0.85 -0.25
C GLU A 107 13.72 2.04 0.35
N PHE A 108 13.00 3.06 0.83
CA PHE A 108 13.62 4.24 1.46
C PHE A 108 14.41 3.88 2.73
N GLU A 109 13.98 2.88 3.49
CA GLU A 109 14.74 2.39 4.63
C GLU A 109 16.04 1.72 4.17
N HIS A 110 15.96 0.86 3.17
CA HIS A 110 17.13 0.15 2.61
C HIS A 110 18.21 1.13 2.13
N GLU A 111 17.83 2.28 1.62
CA GLU A 111 18.72 3.37 1.25
C GLU A 111 19.27 4.17 2.46
N GLY A 112 18.82 3.86 3.68
CA GLY A 112 19.17 4.61 4.90
C GLY A 112 18.59 6.02 4.93
N ALA A 113 17.52 6.25 4.21
CA ALA A 113 16.89 7.56 4.02
C ALA A 113 15.94 7.95 5.14
N LEU A 114 15.52 7.00 5.99
CA LEU A 114 14.52 7.21 7.03
C LEU A 114 15.11 7.19 8.44
N TYR A 115 14.46 7.93 9.32
CA TYR A 115 14.80 7.97 10.74
C TYR A 115 14.24 6.72 11.45
N ASN A 116 15.04 6.10 12.31
CA ASN A 116 14.59 4.99 13.16
C ASN A 116 13.71 5.51 14.30
N VAL A 117 12.42 5.20 14.22
CA VAL A 117 11.41 5.66 15.20
C VAL A 117 11.01 4.58 16.21
N THR A 118 11.72 3.45 16.27
CA THR A 118 11.39 2.27 17.10
C THR A 118 11.07 2.60 18.55
N GLN A 119 11.90 3.39 19.21
CA GLN A 119 11.67 3.72 20.63
C GLN A 119 10.40 4.56 20.84
N TYR A 120 10.04 5.40 19.87
CA TYR A 120 8.88 6.28 19.94
C TYR A 120 7.59 5.52 19.64
N VAL A 121 7.59 4.66 18.62
CA VAL A 121 6.48 3.75 18.30
C VAL A 121 6.23 2.80 19.49
N ASN A 122 7.28 2.24 20.10
CA ASN A 122 7.14 1.37 21.27
C ASN A 122 6.59 2.10 22.51
N ALA A 123 6.76 3.41 22.60
CA ALA A 123 6.23 4.23 23.68
C ALA A 123 4.78 4.69 23.48
N LEU A 124 4.18 4.47 22.31
CA LEU A 124 2.78 4.82 22.05
C LEU A 124 1.85 3.95 22.90
N PRO A 125 0.97 4.54 23.71
CA PRO A 125 0.06 3.77 24.58
C PRO A 125 -0.97 2.96 23.81
N TYR A 126 -1.18 3.29 22.53
CA TYR A 126 -2.12 2.64 21.61
C TYR A 126 -1.43 1.84 20.49
N LYS A 127 -0.14 1.53 20.63
CA LYS A 127 0.62 0.77 19.62
C LYS A 127 -0.08 -0.52 19.21
N SER A 128 -0.64 -1.26 20.18
CA SER A 128 -1.35 -2.53 19.90
C SER A 128 -2.66 -2.36 19.14
N ALA A 129 -3.15 -1.14 19.02
CA ALA A 129 -4.35 -0.81 18.25
C ALA A 129 -4.04 -0.30 16.83
N LEU A 130 -2.78 -0.04 16.50
CA LEU A 130 -2.37 0.37 15.15
C LEU A 130 -2.50 -0.80 14.17
N SER A 131 -2.78 -0.49 12.90
CA SER A 131 -2.87 -1.48 11.82
C SER A 131 -1.63 -2.36 11.76
N PRO A 132 -1.76 -3.69 11.85
CA PRO A 132 -0.63 -4.60 11.84
C PRO A 132 0.03 -4.71 10.45
N GLY A 133 -0.72 -4.54 9.35
CA GLY A 133 -0.20 -4.55 7.98
C GLY A 133 0.75 -3.39 7.74
N HIS A 134 0.32 -2.17 8.03
CA HIS A 134 1.15 -0.97 7.95
C HIS A 134 2.41 -1.10 8.84
N LEU A 135 2.24 -1.48 10.12
CA LEU A 135 3.39 -1.67 11.02
C LEU A 135 4.38 -2.72 10.48
N LYS A 136 3.90 -3.74 9.74
CA LYS A 136 4.75 -4.74 9.11
C LYS A 136 5.59 -4.11 7.98
N LEU A 137 4.98 -3.29 7.12
CA LEU A 137 5.67 -2.60 6.03
C LEU A 137 6.64 -1.54 6.57
N ALA A 138 6.26 -0.85 7.64
CA ALA A 138 7.13 0.10 8.35
C ALA A 138 8.28 -0.57 9.12
N THR A 139 8.37 -1.92 9.14
CA THR A 139 9.35 -2.67 9.94
C THR A 139 10.41 -3.31 9.05
N VAL A 140 11.67 -2.95 9.26
CA VAL A 140 12.82 -3.66 8.68
C VAL A 140 13.67 -4.26 9.81
N GLY A 141 13.93 -5.56 9.71
CA GLY A 141 14.47 -6.30 10.84
C GLY A 141 13.49 -6.31 12.01
N ASN A 142 13.86 -5.69 13.12
CA ASN A 142 13.00 -5.51 14.31
C ASN A 142 12.84 -4.01 14.66
N GLN A 143 12.98 -3.14 13.67
CA GLN A 143 12.99 -1.70 13.88
C GLN A 143 11.93 -1.03 13.00
N TYR A 144 11.27 0.00 13.55
CA TYR A 144 10.26 0.79 12.87
C TYR A 144 10.89 2.02 12.22
N TYR A 145 10.55 2.25 10.96
CA TYR A 145 10.97 3.42 10.18
C TYR A 145 9.79 4.27 9.72
N GLY A 146 8.58 3.82 10.00
CA GLY A 146 7.33 4.53 9.83
C GLY A 146 6.34 4.18 10.93
N VAL A 147 5.19 4.82 10.89
CA VAL A 147 4.04 4.54 11.74
C VAL A 147 2.76 4.76 10.95
N PRO A 148 1.75 3.89 11.08
CA PRO A 148 0.51 4.00 10.31
C PRO A 148 -0.09 5.41 10.36
N TYR A 149 -0.49 5.94 9.21
CA TYR A 149 -1.07 7.27 9.06
C TYR A 149 -2.54 7.20 8.70
N LEU A 150 -2.87 6.67 7.53
CA LEU A 150 -4.22 6.44 7.03
C LEU A 150 -4.29 5.09 6.34
N GLY A 151 -5.47 4.48 6.38
CA GLY A 151 -5.75 3.20 5.73
C GLY A 151 -6.40 3.41 4.38
N ASP A 152 -5.98 2.59 3.42
CA ASP A 152 -6.50 2.51 2.06
C ASP A 152 -6.77 1.02 1.78
N PHE A 153 -8.05 0.65 1.77
CA PHE A 153 -8.49 -0.74 1.71
C PHE A 153 -9.27 -1.02 0.44
N SER A 154 -9.06 -2.19 -0.14
CA SER A 154 -9.81 -2.62 -1.30
C SER A 154 -11.01 -3.48 -0.93
N VAL A 155 -12.12 -3.24 -1.62
CA VAL A 155 -13.39 -3.94 -1.45
C VAL A 155 -14.02 -4.26 -2.80
N LEU A 156 -15.03 -5.12 -2.81
CA LEU A 156 -15.90 -5.32 -3.95
C LEU A 156 -17.18 -4.50 -3.75
N TRP A 157 -17.34 -3.39 -4.46
CA TRP A 157 -18.59 -2.67 -4.54
C TRP A 157 -19.59 -3.41 -5.42
N TYR A 158 -20.85 -3.49 -5.02
CA TYR A 158 -21.90 -4.09 -5.84
C TYR A 158 -23.22 -3.31 -5.82
N ASN A 159 -23.90 -3.30 -6.97
CA ASN A 159 -25.17 -2.60 -7.16
C ASN A 159 -26.34 -3.53 -6.79
N LYS A 160 -26.97 -3.26 -5.64
CA LYS A 160 -28.09 -4.07 -5.09
C LYS A 160 -29.28 -4.14 -6.02
N ASN A 161 -29.56 -3.08 -6.77
CA ASN A 161 -30.70 -3.05 -7.69
C ASN A 161 -30.47 -3.95 -8.90
N LEU A 162 -29.27 -3.90 -9.50
CA LEU A 162 -28.91 -4.78 -10.63
C LEU A 162 -28.83 -6.25 -10.17
N PHE A 163 -28.29 -6.54 -8.98
CA PHE A 163 -28.30 -7.87 -8.40
C PHE A 163 -29.71 -8.42 -8.22
N LYS A 164 -30.61 -7.63 -7.65
CA LYS A 164 -32.02 -7.99 -7.50
C LYS A 164 -32.70 -8.25 -8.86
N GLN A 165 -32.48 -7.40 -9.86
CA GLN A 165 -33.03 -7.56 -11.19
C GLN A 165 -32.50 -8.82 -11.90
N ALA A 166 -31.23 -9.15 -11.69
CA ALA A 166 -30.59 -10.35 -12.22
C ALA A 166 -30.90 -11.64 -11.43
N GLY A 167 -31.67 -11.54 -10.32
CA GLY A 167 -32.01 -12.67 -9.47
C GLY A 167 -30.82 -13.20 -8.66
N ILE A 168 -29.83 -12.34 -8.37
CA ILE A 168 -28.65 -12.66 -7.57
C ILE A 168 -28.95 -12.32 -6.12
N SER A 169 -28.68 -13.25 -5.20
CA SER A 169 -29.04 -13.14 -3.77
C SER A 169 -28.04 -12.34 -2.92
N GLY A 170 -26.80 -12.19 -3.37
CA GLY A 170 -25.73 -11.50 -2.65
C GLY A 170 -24.44 -11.41 -3.46
N PRO A 171 -23.41 -10.73 -2.93
CA PRO A 171 -22.13 -10.59 -3.62
C PRO A 171 -21.43 -11.95 -3.79
N PRO A 172 -20.61 -12.12 -4.85
CA PRO A 172 -19.89 -13.35 -5.12
C PRO A 172 -18.83 -13.62 -4.03
N THR A 173 -18.70 -14.89 -3.66
CA THR A 173 -17.66 -15.37 -2.73
C THR A 173 -16.54 -16.13 -3.46
N THR A 174 -16.76 -16.47 -4.74
CA THR A 174 -15.81 -17.19 -5.60
C THR A 174 -15.62 -16.47 -6.95
N PHE A 175 -14.51 -16.76 -7.64
CA PHE A 175 -14.29 -16.24 -9.00
C PHE A 175 -15.33 -16.78 -10.00
N ALA A 176 -15.79 -18.00 -9.80
CA ALA A 176 -16.84 -18.59 -10.64
C ALA A 176 -18.17 -17.85 -10.48
N GLU A 177 -18.56 -17.53 -9.23
CA GLU A 177 -19.74 -16.70 -8.96
C GLU A 177 -19.58 -15.31 -9.56
N MET A 178 -18.43 -14.65 -9.37
CA MET A 178 -18.15 -13.32 -9.93
C MET A 178 -18.34 -13.30 -11.46
N THR A 179 -17.81 -14.31 -12.16
CA THR A 179 -17.97 -14.44 -13.62
C THR A 179 -19.42 -14.70 -14.03
N SER A 180 -20.09 -15.63 -13.33
CA SER A 180 -21.51 -15.96 -13.58
C SER A 180 -22.44 -14.78 -13.33
N ASP A 181 -22.20 -14.04 -12.26
CA ASP A 181 -23.02 -12.91 -11.88
C ASP A 181 -22.79 -11.72 -12.82
N ALA A 182 -21.56 -11.51 -13.30
CA ALA A 182 -21.26 -10.54 -14.34
C ALA A 182 -22.10 -10.80 -15.60
N ALA A 183 -22.14 -12.04 -16.06
CA ALA A 183 -22.93 -12.42 -17.24
C ALA A 183 -24.44 -12.22 -17.04
N LYS A 184 -25.00 -12.58 -15.87
CA LYS A 184 -26.42 -12.38 -15.54
C LYS A 184 -26.79 -10.90 -15.53
N ILE A 185 -25.91 -10.05 -14.98
CA ILE A 185 -26.15 -8.61 -14.92
C ILE A 185 -26.08 -7.99 -16.31
N THR A 186 -25.08 -8.35 -17.11
CA THR A 186 -24.94 -7.89 -18.50
C THR A 186 -26.17 -8.25 -19.34
N ALA A 187 -26.81 -9.39 -19.09
CA ALA A 187 -28.03 -9.82 -19.75
C ALA A 187 -29.24 -8.91 -19.50
N LEU A 188 -29.19 -8.00 -18.53
CA LEU A 188 -30.20 -6.96 -18.29
C LEU A 188 -30.13 -5.83 -19.31
N SER A 189 -29.10 -5.76 -20.14
CA SER A 189 -28.93 -4.74 -21.18
C SER A 189 -30.10 -4.72 -22.15
N THR A 190 -30.52 -3.52 -22.51
CA THR A 190 -31.55 -3.29 -23.57
C THR A 190 -31.00 -2.31 -24.60
N PRO A 191 -31.58 -2.24 -25.80
CA PRO A 191 -31.13 -1.30 -26.82
C PRO A 191 -31.08 0.15 -26.32
N GLY A 192 -29.87 0.77 -26.38
CA GLY A 192 -29.64 2.15 -25.93
C GLY A 192 -29.45 2.29 -24.40
N LYS A 193 -29.50 1.19 -23.63
CA LYS A 193 -29.27 1.18 -22.18
C LYS A 193 -28.35 0.02 -21.82
N PRO A 194 -27.03 0.13 -22.06
CA PRO A 194 -26.08 -0.91 -21.69
C PRO A 194 -25.95 -1.04 -20.18
N VAL A 195 -25.89 -2.27 -19.72
CA VAL A 195 -25.56 -2.65 -18.34
C VAL A 195 -24.39 -3.62 -18.40
N TYR A 196 -23.46 -3.48 -17.50
CA TYR A 196 -22.26 -4.31 -17.45
C TYR A 196 -22.13 -5.01 -16.10
N GLY A 197 -21.65 -6.23 -16.15
CA GLY A 197 -21.51 -7.05 -14.92
C GLY A 197 -20.42 -6.58 -14.00
N LEU A 198 -19.28 -6.18 -14.56
CA LEU A 198 -18.12 -5.76 -13.79
C LEU A 198 -17.35 -4.68 -14.56
N SER A 199 -16.80 -3.68 -13.85
CA SER A 199 -15.84 -2.71 -14.38
C SER A 199 -14.52 -2.82 -13.63
N PHE A 200 -13.41 -2.44 -14.30
CA PHE A 200 -12.06 -2.44 -13.73
C PHE A 200 -11.17 -1.40 -14.42
N ALA A 201 -10.11 -0.98 -13.73
CA ALA A 201 -9.15 -0.01 -14.26
C ALA A 201 -7.98 -0.73 -14.95
N GLY A 202 -8.17 -1.11 -16.21
CA GLY A 202 -7.26 -2.00 -16.96
C GLY A 202 -5.95 -1.36 -17.43
N ASP A 203 -5.84 -0.03 -17.43
CA ASP A 203 -4.62 0.73 -17.74
C ASP A 203 -4.05 1.42 -16.47
N CYS A 204 -4.41 0.90 -15.30
CA CYS A 204 -3.90 1.33 -14.01
C CYS A 204 -3.26 0.13 -13.31
N GLN A 205 -1.99 -0.05 -13.48
CA GLN A 205 -1.25 -1.22 -12.97
C GLN A 205 -1.30 -1.31 -11.44
N GLY A 206 -1.16 -0.19 -10.73
CA GLY A 206 -1.33 -0.12 -9.29
C GLY A 206 -2.75 -0.44 -8.83
N CYS A 207 -3.78 0.09 -9.54
CA CYS A 207 -5.18 -0.23 -9.26
C CYS A 207 -5.45 -1.73 -9.41
N LEU A 208 -4.92 -2.36 -10.48
CA LEU A 208 -5.03 -3.81 -10.67
C LEU A 208 -4.35 -4.59 -9.54
N GLY A 209 -3.16 -4.17 -9.11
CA GLY A 209 -2.49 -4.74 -7.95
C GLY A 209 -3.35 -4.63 -6.70
N PHE A 210 -3.87 -3.45 -6.43
CA PHE A 210 -4.68 -3.12 -5.27
C PHE A 210 -5.94 -3.99 -5.11
N VAL A 211 -6.59 -4.39 -6.22
CA VAL A 211 -7.83 -5.19 -6.16
C VAL A 211 -7.63 -6.67 -6.50
N MET A 212 -6.59 -7.05 -7.24
CA MET A 212 -6.40 -8.43 -7.68
C MET A 212 -5.51 -9.23 -6.72
N LEU A 213 -4.51 -8.61 -6.09
CA LEU A 213 -3.65 -9.29 -5.12
C LEU A 213 -4.47 -9.85 -3.93
N PRO A 214 -5.42 -9.10 -3.34
CA PRO A 214 -6.30 -9.64 -2.30
C PRO A 214 -7.08 -10.89 -2.71
N ASN A 215 -7.53 -10.99 -3.95
CA ASN A 215 -8.19 -12.20 -4.45
C ASN A 215 -7.26 -13.44 -4.39
N VAL A 216 -5.96 -13.25 -4.67
CA VAL A 216 -4.95 -14.31 -4.56
C VAL A 216 -4.69 -14.66 -3.10
N TRP A 217 -4.56 -13.65 -2.22
CA TRP A 217 -4.35 -13.86 -0.78
C TRP A 217 -5.54 -14.52 -0.10
N ALA A 218 -6.78 -14.14 -0.45
CA ALA A 218 -8.01 -14.82 -0.02
C ALA A 218 -8.01 -16.33 -0.33
N SER A 219 -7.20 -16.72 -1.31
CA SER A 219 -7.02 -18.13 -1.72
C SER A 219 -5.77 -18.79 -1.09
N GLY A 220 -5.11 -18.11 -0.14
CA GLY A 220 -3.95 -18.61 0.60
C GLY A 220 -2.64 -18.64 -0.18
N GLN A 221 -2.49 -17.81 -1.22
CA GLN A 221 -1.27 -17.72 -2.03
C GLN A 221 -0.75 -16.30 -2.10
N HIS A 222 0.56 -16.15 -2.38
CA HIS A 222 1.25 -14.89 -2.63
C HIS A 222 1.98 -14.96 -3.96
N LEU A 223 2.24 -13.79 -4.57
CA LEU A 223 2.98 -13.69 -5.82
C LEU A 223 4.49 -13.69 -5.59
N LEU A 224 4.93 -13.20 -4.44
CA LEU A 224 6.33 -13.12 -4.06
C LEU A 224 6.58 -13.99 -2.83
N ILE A 225 7.60 -14.85 -2.89
CA ILE A 225 7.93 -15.79 -1.81
C ILE A 225 9.38 -15.61 -1.39
N GLY A 226 9.63 -15.54 -0.10
CA GLY A 226 10.95 -15.44 0.50
C GLY A 226 11.16 -14.14 1.29
N PRO A 227 12.31 -13.98 1.93
CA PRO A 227 12.62 -12.79 2.71
C PRO A 227 12.92 -11.59 1.80
N LEU A 228 12.73 -10.38 2.33
CA LEU A 228 13.03 -9.11 1.67
C LEU A 228 14.40 -9.15 0.98
N GLY A 229 14.48 -8.70 -0.26
CA GLY A 229 15.70 -8.69 -1.07
C GLY A 229 16.19 -10.07 -1.55
N LYS A 230 15.46 -11.17 -1.27
CA LYS A 230 15.78 -12.53 -1.74
C LYS A 230 14.54 -13.28 -2.19
N GLN A 231 13.57 -12.57 -2.69
CA GLN A 231 12.29 -13.14 -3.08
C GLN A 231 12.35 -13.81 -4.44
N THR A 232 11.46 -14.75 -4.63
CA THR A 232 11.22 -15.42 -5.92
C THR A 232 9.78 -15.21 -6.34
N ALA A 233 9.57 -15.02 -7.63
CA ALA A 233 8.24 -14.93 -8.22
C ALA A 233 7.53 -16.29 -8.17
N ASN A 234 6.28 -16.30 -7.76
CA ASN A 234 5.40 -17.47 -7.71
C ASN A 234 4.18 -17.23 -8.60
N ILE A 235 4.40 -17.22 -9.91
CA ILE A 235 3.40 -16.85 -10.92
C ILE A 235 2.90 -18.09 -11.68
N GLN A 236 3.79 -18.84 -12.32
CA GLN A 236 3.43 -19.97 -13.20
C GLN A 236 2.68 -21.11 -12.49
N ASN A 237 2.94 -21.30 -11.21
CA ASN A 237 2.33 -22.37 -10.40
C ASN A 237 1.25 -21.84 -9.44
N ASN A 238 0.90 -20.56 -9.53
CA ASN A 238 -0.09 -19.92 -8.69
C ASN A 238 -1.50 -20.15 -9.26
N LYS A 239 -2.16 -21.22 -8.79
CA LYS A 239 -3.50 -21.59 -9.28
C LYS A 239 -4.57 -20.54 -9.04
N PRO A 240 -4.64 -19.85 -7.88
CA PRO A 240 -5.54 -18.71 -7.71
C PRO A 240 -5.33 -17.58 -8.72
N LEU A 241 -4.08 -17.21 -9.00
CA LEU A 241 -3.77 -16.20 -10.01
C LEU A 241 -4.21 -16.64 -11.41
N GLU A 242 -3.92 -17.90 -11.81
CA GLU A 242 -4.37 -18.46 -13.09
C GLU A 242 -5.90 -18.39 -13.22
N ALA A 243 -6.62 -18.79 -12.17
CA ALA A 243 -8.09 -18.77 -12.15
C ALA A 243 -8.65 -17.34 -12.20
N LEU A 244 -8.03 -16.41 -11.48
CA LEU A 244 -8.44 -15.00 -11.46
C LEU A 244 -8.25 -14.34 -12.83
N LEU A 245 -7.08 -14.50 -13.44
CA LEU A 245 -6.80 -14.00 -14.79
C LEU A 245 -7.78 -14.60 -15.82
N SER A 246 -8.11 -15.90 -15.69
CA SER A 246 -9.09 -16.56 -16.54
C SER A 246 -10.52 -16.00 -16.36
N ALA A 247 -10.89 -15.61 -15.13
CA ALA A 247 -12.17 -14.97 -14.84
C ALA A 247 -12.25 -13.60 -15.52
N TYR A 248 -11.24 -12.75 -15.38
CA TYR A 248 -11.19 -11.44 -16.05
C TYR A 248 -11.16 -11.56 -17.56
N ALA A 249 -10.39 -12.52 -18.13
CA ALA A 249 -10.39 -12.79 -19.56
C ALA A 249 -11.78 -13.22 -20.08
N THR A 250 -12.49 -14.05 -19.30
CA THR A 250 -13.85 -14.47 -19.64
C THR A 250 -14.84 -13.31 -19.63
N ILE A 251 -14.81 -12.50 -18.57
CA ILE A 251 -15.65 -11.28 -18.44
C ILE A 251 -15.39 -10.33 -19.60
N TRP A 252 -14.13 -10.08 -19.94
CA TRP A 252 -13.75 -9.21 -21.06
C TRP A 252 -14.22 -9.77 -22.41
N LYS A 253 -13.92 -11.02 -22.69
CA LYS A 253 -14.29 -11.71 -23.94
C LYS A 253 -15.80 -11.75 -24.18
N ASN A 254 -16.57 -11.95 -23.13
CA ASN A 254 -18.03 -11.95 -23.16
C ASN A 254 -18.64 -10.55 -23.28
N LYS A 255 -17.83 -9.48 -23.15
CA LYS A 255 -18.26 -8.08 -23.06
C LYS A 255 -19.13 -7.80 -21.83
N ASP A 256 -18.85 -8.52 -20.74
CA ASP A 256 -19.48 -8.31 -19.44
C ASP A 256 -18.85 -7.12 -18.70
N ALA A 257 -17.75 -6.57 -19.22
CA ALA A 257 -17.15 -5.29 -18.83
C ALA A 257 -17.31 -4.25 -19.95
N PRO A 258 -17.42 -2.94 -19.61
CA PRO A 258 -17.44 -1.88 -20.59
C PRO A 258 -16.08 -1.77 -21.32
N ALA A 259 -16.11 -1.33 -22.59
CA ALA A 259 -14.90 -1.30 -23.43
C ALA A 259 -13.84 -0.32 -22.92
N ASP A 260 -14.24 0.73 -22.24
CA ASP A 260 -13.36 1.73 -21.61
C ASP A 260 -12.62 1.20 -20.38
N SER A 261 -13.06 0.07 -19.79
CA SER A 261 -12.25 -0.60 -18.75
C SER A 261 -10.81 -0.90 -19.21
N GLN A 262 -10.57 -1.14 -20.50
CA GLN A 262 -9.23 -1.37 -21.05
C GLN A 262 -8.32 -0.14 -20.93
N THR A 263 -8.88 1.07 -21.04
CA THR A 263 -8.13 2.33 -21.05
C THR A 263 -8.33 3.15 -19.78
N GLN A 264 -9.07 2.59 -18.82
CA GLN A 264 -9.29 3.22 -17.51
C GLN A 264 -7.98 3.23 -16.71
N ASN A 265 -7.46 4.43 -16.49
CA ASN A 265 -6.17 4.65 -15.83
C ASN A 265 -6.27 5.01 -14.33
N GLY A 266 -7.43 4.79 -13.72
CA GLY A 266 -7.68 5.10 -12.31
C GLY A 266 -8.31 6.48 -12.06
N THR A 267 -8.15 7.46 -12.95
CA THR A 267 -8.61 8.85 -12.70
C THR A 267 -10.12 8.95 -12.49
N THR A 268 -10.92 8.16 -13.21
CA THR A 268 -12.38 8.16 -13.12
C THR A 268 -12.94 6.82 -12.66
N TRP A 269 -12.13 5.98 -12.07
CA TRP A 269 -12.41 4.57 -11.77
C TRP A 269 -13.74 4.35 -11.02
N GLY A 270 -14.03 5.12 -9.98
CA GLY A 270 -15.29 5.01 -9.25
C GLY A 270 -16.50 5.66 -9.93
N GLN A 271 -16.30 6.59 -10.89
CA GLN A 271 -17.38 7.40 -11.46
C GLN A 271 -18.36 6.55 -12.29
N ASP A 272 -17.85 5.59 -13.07
CA ASP A 272 -18.69 4.75 -13.93
C ASP A 272 -19.69 3.92 -13.11
N PHE A 273 -19.28 3.40 -11.97
CA PHE A 273 -20.18 2.68 -11.06
C PHE A 273 -21.27 3.61 -10.50
N GLY A 274 -20.91 4.84 -10.17
CA GLY A 274 -21.84 5.87 -9.70
C GLY A 274 -22.97 6.18 -10.66
N GLN A 275 -22.81 5.91 -11.97
CA GLN A 275 -23.87 6.06 -12.98
C GLN A 275 -24.96 4.97 -12.88
N GLY A 276 -24.75 3.92 -12.08
CA GLY A 276 -25.74 2.91 -11.75
C GLY A 276 -25.96 1.80 -12.80
N ASN A 277 -25.14 1.72 -13.83
CA ASN A 277 -25.20 0.71 -14.89
C ASN A 277 -24.12 -0.37 -14.82
N ILE A 278 -23.31 -0.37 -13.77
CA ILE A 278 -22.28 -1.37 -13.45
C ILE A 278 -22.75 -2.23 -12.28
N GLY A 279 -22.65 -3.54 -12.40
CA GLY A 279 -23.04 -4.49 -11.35
C GLY A 279 -22.03 -4.60 -10.21
N MET A 280 -20.76 -4.71 -10.56
CA MET A 280 -19.65 -4.91 -9.63
C MET A 280 -18.48 -4.02 -10.00
N LEU A 281 -17.78 -3.51 -8.96
CA LEU A 281 -16.56 -2.73 -9.08
C LEU A 281 -15.60 -3.12 -7.95
N PRO A 282 -14.55 -3.92 -8.23
CA PRO A 282 -13.43 -4.01 -7.31
C PRO A 282 -12.76 -2.64 -7.23
N GLY A 283 -12.59 -2.09 -6.04
CA GLY A 283 -12.11 -0.72 -5.92
C GLY A 283 -11.78 -0.30 -4.51
N ASP A 284 -11.46 0.96 -4.38
CA ASP A 284 -11.16 1.61 -3.12
C ASP A 284 -12.41 1.71 -2.23
N TYR A 285 -12.22 1.50 -0.93
CA TYR A 285 -13.24 1.64 0.08
C TYR A 285 -13.88 3.06 0.07
N GLY A 286 -13.09 4.11 -0.15
CA GLY A 286 -13.56 5.50 -0.16
C GLY A 286 -14.44 5.88 -1.36
N PHE A 287 -14.62 5.01 -2.33
CA PHE A 287 -15.43 5.31 -3.53
C PHE A 287 -16.90 5.61 -3.24
N PHE A 288 -17.43 5.26 -2.08
CA PHE A 288 -18.79 5.63 -1.69
C PHE A 288 -19.02 7.15 -1.80
N ASN A 289 -18.02 7.98 -1.48
CA ASN A 289 -18.08 9.43 -1.64
C ASN A 289 -18.23 9.85 -3.12
N THR A 290 -17.59 9.11 -4.04
CA THR A 290 -17.70 9.33 -5.48
C THR A 290 -19.08 8.93 -5.98
N PHE A 291 -19.61 7.78 -5.54
CA PHE A 291 -20.94 7.31 -5.93
C PHE A 291 -22.05 8.27 -5.51
N GLU A 292 -21.94 8.85 -4.30
CA GLU A 292 -22.87 9.88 -3.82
C GLU A 292 -22.82 11.16 -4.67
N LYS A 293 -21.60 11.59 -5.07
CA LYS A 293 -21.42 12.74 -5.99
C LYS A 293 -22.02 12.49 -7.36
N GLU A 294 -21.96 11.26 -7.87
CA GLU A 294 -22.63 10.81 -9.11
C GLU A 294 -24.13 10.54 -8.93
N HIS A 295 -24.69 10.82 -7.72
CA HIS A 295 -26.10 10.67 -7.38
C HIS A 295 -26.63 9.23 -7.32
N LEU A 296 -25.75 8.22 -7.15
CA LEU A 296 -26.20 6.87 -6.84
C LEU A 296 -26.61 6.80 -5.37
N PRO A 297 -27.89 6.50 -5.05
CA PRO A 297 -28.35 6.46 -3.67
C PRO A 297 -27.60 5.40 -2.83
N THR A 298 -27.27 5.71 -1.59
CA THR A 298 -26.61 4.78 -0.65
C THR A 298 -27.43 3.50 -0.39
N SER A 299 -28.75 3.57 -0.60
CA SER A 299 -29.61 2.38 -0.58
C SER A 299 -29.33 1.38 -1.68
N ASP A 300 -28.70 1.81 -2.79
CA ASP A 300 -28.63 1.07 -4.04
C ASP A 300 -27.29 0.31 -4.20
N PHE A 301 -26.30 0.58 -3.38
CA PHE A 301 -25.03 -0.11 -3.39
C PHE A 301 -24.63 -0.63 -2.00
N ALA A 302 -23.67 -1.50 -1.95
CA ALA A 302 -22.97 -1.94 -0.74
C ALA A 302 -21.60 -2.49 -1.13
N ASP A 303 -20.76 -2.65 -0.14
CA ASP A 303 -19.47 -3.28 -0.23
C ASP A 303 -19.49 -4.74 0.24
N ALA A 304 -18.49 -5.50 -0.18
CA ALA A 304 -18.27 -6.89 0.19
C ALA A 304 -16.76 -7.20 0.15
N PRO A 305 -16.31 -8.26 0.84
CA PRO A 305 -14.95 -8.74 0.69
C PRO A 305 -14.60 -9.11 -0.76
N LEU A 306 -13.36 -8.86 -1.19
CA LEU A 306 -12.86 -9.40 -2.45
C LEU A 306 -12.81 -10.93 -2.38
N PRO A 307 -13.43 -11.66 -3.34
CA PRO A 307 -13.60 -13.11 -3.25
C PRO A 307 -12.28 -13.87 -3.45
N GLY A 308 -12.20 -15.07 -2.87
CA GLY A 308 -11.17 -16.05 -3.19
C GLY A 308 -11.58 -16.99 -4.33
N MET A 309 -10.65 -17.86 -4.77
CA MET A 309 -10.91 -18.83 -5.84
C MET A 309 -12.06 -19.80 -5.47
N ASN A 310 -12.10 -20.26 -4.22
CA ASN A 310 -13.03 -21.28 -3.74
C ASN A 310 -13.92 -20.82 -2.57
N GLY A 311 -14.11 -19.52 -2.42
CA GLY A 311 -14.80 -18.91 -1.27
C GLY A 311 -13.85 -18.66 -0.10
N GLY A 312 -14.43 -18.36 1.06
CA GLY A 312 -13.70 -18.03 2.27
C GLY A 312 -14.08 -16.63 2.79
N PRO A 313 -13.34 -16.10 3.77
CA PRO A 313 -13.65 -14.81 4.38
C PRO A 313 -13.40 -13.61 3.45
N GLY A 314 -12.77 -13.86 2.30
CA GLY A 314 -12.26 -12.79 1.42
C GLY A 314 -10.97 -12.18 1.96
N SER A 315 -10.52 -11.11 1.32
CA SER A 315 -9.31 -10.37 1.71
C SER A 315 -9.44 -8.91 1.29
N THR A 316 -8.49 -8.10 1.74
CA THR A 316 -8.33 -6.69 1.37
C THR A 316 -6.85 -6.40 1.15
N PHE A 317 -6.55 -5.36 0.40
CA PHE A 317 -5.25 -4.71 0.46
C PHE A 317 -5.16 -3.98 1.80
N ASP A 318 -4.29 -4.44 2.71
CA ASP A 318 -4.09 -3.87 4.05
C ASP A 318 -2.94 -2.85 3.97
N GLY A 319 -3.18 -1.77 3.27
CA GLY A 319 -2.21 -0.72 2.99
C GLY A 319 -2.78 0.67 3.21
N GLY A 320 -2.02 1.64 2.74
CA GLY A 320 -2.30 3.07 2.83
C GLY A 320 -1.02 3.87 2.93
N ASP A 321 -1.00 4.86 3.83
CA ASP A 321 0.19 5.67 4.04
C ASP A 321 0.73 5.49 5.46
N ASP A 322 2.05 5.48 5.55
CA ASP A 322 2.79 5.60 6.80
C ASP A 322 3.37 7.01 6.96
N PHE A 323 3.33 7.55 8.17
CA PHE A 323 4.18 8.67 8.51
C PHE A 323 5.62 8.21 8.60
N VAL A 324 6.49 8.83 7.81
CA VAL A 324 7.94 8.63 7.90
C VAL A 324 8.64 9.97 8.15
N ILE A 325 9.75 9.91 8.88
CA ILE A 325 10.62 11.07 9.15
C ILE A 325 11.92 10.82 8.39
N PRO A 326 12.25 11.64 7.37
CA PRO A 326 13.53 11.53 6.68
C PRO A 326 14.72 11.70 7.64
N ALA A 327 15.79 10.93 7.44
CA ALA A 327 16.96 10.90 8.33
C ALA A 327 17.65 12.26 8.53
N LYS A 328 17.46 13.20 7.56
CA LYS A 328 18.01 14.56 7.61
C LYS A 328 16.94 15.64 7.82
N ALA A 329 15.78 15.28 8.35
CA ALA A 329 14.73 16.24 8.72
C ALA A 329 15.27 17.32 9.64
N LYS A 330 14.87 18.57 9.42
CA LYS A 330 15.34 19.72 10.20
C LYS A 330 14.62 19.85 11.54
N ASN A 331 13.35 19.44 11.59
CA ASN A 331 12.50 19.48 12.79
C ASN A 331 11.88 18.12 13.12
N PRO A 332 12.67 17.06 13.37
CA PRO A 332 12.14 15.72 13.63
C PRO A 332 11.30 15.65 14.91
N SER A 333 11.57 16.51 15.91
CA SER A 333 10.75 16.61 17.12
C SER A 333 9.36 17.17 16.83
N GLY A 334 9.28 18.21 15.99
CA GLY A 334 8.00 18.74 15.53
C GLY A 334 7.23 17.74 14.66
N ALA A 335 7.92 17.03 13.79
CA ALA A 335 7.34 15.98 12.98
C ALA A 335 6.68 14.90 13.86
N TRP A 336 7.36 14.43 14.90
CA TRP A 336 6.80 13.43 15.81
C TRP A 336 5.61 13.95 16.65
N GLU A 337 5.60 15.22 17.04
CA GLU A 337 4.45 15.85 17.71
C GLU A 337 3.22 15.88 16.78
N VAL A 338 3.42 16.20 15.50
CA VAL A 338 2.38 16.11 14.47
C VAL A 338 1.87 14.66 14.35
N VAL A 339 2.75 13.67 14.21
CA VAL A 339 2.39 12.24 14.17
C VAL A 339 1.50 11.85 15.35
N GLN A 340 1.93 12.17 16.58
CA GLN A 340 1.16 11.84 17.78
C GLN A 340 -0.22 12.49 17.81
N TRP A 341 -0.33 13.72 17.29
CA TRP A 341 -1.61 14.42 17.24
C TRP A 341 -2.55 13.81 16.20
N PHE A 342 -2.08 13.51 14.99
CA PHE A 342 -2.88 12.86 13.95
C PHE A 342 -3.38 11.48 14.37
N LEU A 343 -2.61 10.77 15.21
CA LEU A 343 -2.97 9.44 15.71
C LEU A 343 -3.87 9.48 16.95
N GLN A 344 -4.32 10.63 17.44
CA GLN A 344 -5.32 10.67 18.51
C GLN A 344 -6.68 10.19 18.02
N LYS A 345 -7.51 9.64 18.93
CA LYS A 345 -8.84 9.13 18.58
C LYS A 345 -9.72 10.16 17.86
N ALA A 346 -9.72 11.39 18.37
CA ALA A 346 -10.55 12.46 17.83
C ALA A 346 -10.20 12.83 16.38
N GLN A 347 -8.93 12.72 15.99
CA GLN A 347 -8.47 12.93 14.62
C GLN A 347 -8.81 11.72 13.75
N GLN A 348 -8.46 10.52 14.21
CA GLN A 348 -8.71 9.28 13.48
C GLN A 348 -10.22 9.03 13.22
N GLU A 349 -11.10 9.41 14.13
CA GLU A 349 -12.55 9.32 13.96
C GLU A 349 -13.12 10.23 12.86
N GLN A 350 -12.34 11.18 12.34
CA GLN A 350 -12.74 12.06 11.24
C GLN A 350 -12.46 11.45 9.86
N TYR A 351 -11.51 10.51 9.76
CA TYR A 351 -11.00 9.98 8.49
C TYR A 351 -12.09 9.45 7.55
N PRO A 352 -13.08 8.62 7.99
CA PRO A 352 -14.10 8.11 7.08
C PRO A 352 -14.96 9.20 6.44
N GLY A 353 -15.20 10.30 7.16
CA GLY A 353 -15.90 11.46 6.60
C GLY A 353 -15.06 12.24 5.58
N LEU A 354 -13.77 11.95 5.48
CA LEU A 354 -12.83 12.56 4.54
C LEU A 354 -12.44 11.60 3.39
N GLY A 355 -12.89 10.34 3.45
CA GLY A 355 -12.70 9.36 2.38
C GLY A 355 -11.60 8.34 2.62
N ASP A 356 -10.95 8.38 3.80
CA ASP A 356 -9.88 7.46 4.17
C ASP A 356 -10.25 6.68 5.44
N SER A 357 -9.68 5.51 5.63
CA SER A 357 -9.91 4.69 6.83
C SER A 357 -8.94 5.04 7.95
N PRO A 358 -9.39 4.93 9.22
CA PRO A 358 -8.50 5.07 10.36
C PRO A 358 -7.59 3.86 10.52
N VAL A 359 -6.39 4.11 11.04
CA VAL A 359 -5.39 3.05 11.30
C VAL A 359 -5.41 2.53 12.74
N ARG A 360 -6.46 2.87 13.50
CA ARG A 360 -6.61 2.51 14.92
C ARG A 360 -7.83 1.64 15.17
N SER A 361 -7.64 0.37 15.48
CA SER A 361 -8.73 -0.59 15.77
C SER A 361 -9.52 -0.27 17.05
N ASP A 362 -8.95 0.49 18.01
CA ASP A 362 -9.62 0.81 19.28
C ASP A 362 -10.67 1.94 19.19
N ILE A 363 -10.89 2.51 18.00
CA ILE A 363 -12.01 3.42 17.71
C ILE A 363 -13.20 2.71 17.04
N LEU A 364 -13.02 1.49 16.55
CA LEU A 364 -13.99 0.73 15.77
C LEU A 364 -15.10 0.15 16.66
N THR A 365 -15.84 1.05 17.31
CA THR A 365 -16.96 0.70 18.16
C THR A 365 -18.23 0.48 17.35
N LYS A 366 -19.25 -0.17 17.94
CA LYS A 366 -20.59 -0.30 17.30
C LYS A 366 -21.19 1.06 16.90
N ALA A 367 -20.97 2.10 17.70
CA ALA A 367 -21.45 3.44 17.39
C ALA A 367 -20.71 4.05 16.20
N PHE A 368 -19.40 3.83 16.11
CA PHE A 368 -18.59 4.25 14.97
C PHE A 368 -19.03 3.56 13.68
N LEU A 369 -19.15 2.23 13.69
CA LEU A 369 -19.60 1.44 12.54
C LEU A 369 -21.06 1.74 12.13
N ALA A 370 -21.93 2.12 13.08
CA ALA A 370 -23.26 2.60 12.74
C ALA A 370 -23.27 3.94 12.01
N LYS A 371 -22.25 4.80 12.27
CA LYS A 371 -22.05 6.07 11.57
C LYS A 371 -21.37 5.88 10.21
N TYR A 372 -20.43 4.95 10.13
CA TYR A 372 -19.63 4.65 8.95
C TYR A 372 -19.73 3.15 8.59
N PRO A 373 -20.85 2.72 8.01
CA PRO A 373 -21.13 1.29 7.79
C PRO A 373 -20.15 0.62 6.82
N TYR A 374 -19.59 1.36 5.88
CA TYR A 374 -18.62 0.83 4.91
C TYR A 374 -17.23 0.51 5.51
N GLU A 375 -16.98 0.91 6.75
CA GLU A 375 -15.78 0.49 7.50
C GLU A 375 -15.85 -0.97 7.96
N ALA A 376 -17.04 -1.59 7.96
CA ALA A 376 -17.21 -2.94 8.49
C ALA A 376 -16.47 -4.00 7.65
N VAL A 377 -16.57 -3.92 6.32
CA VAL A 377 -15.96 -4.90 5.41
C VAL A 377 -14.43 -4.84 5.45
N PRO A 378 -13.77 -3.69 5.31
CA PRO A 378 -12.33 -3.59 5.50
C PRO A 378 -11.87 -4.22 6.82
N ILE A 379 -12.52 -3.86 7.93
CA ILE A 379 -12.16 -4.33 9.27
C ILE A 379 -12.30 -5.86 9.39
N GLU A 380 -13.38 -6.43 8.87
CA GLU A 380 -13.61 -7.88 8.89
C GLU A 380 -12.60 -8.64 8.06
N THR A 381 -12.08 -8.04 6.99
CA THR A 381 -11.13 -8.66 6.07
C THR A 381 -9.66 -8.43 6.44
N LEU A 382 -9.33 -7.43 7.27
CA LEU A 382 -7.97 -7.13 7.73
C LEU A 382 -7.18 -8.36 8.24
N PRO A 383 -7.77 -9.29 9.04
CA PRO A 383 -7.03 -10.48 9.47
C PRO A 383 -6.56 -11.40 8.34
N HIS A 384 -7.11 -11.22 7.16
CA HIS A 384 -6.80 -11.96 5.92
C HIS A 384 -6.19 -11.06 4.85
N GLY A 385 -6.04 -9.77 5.16
CA GLY A 385 -5.39 -8.77 4.33
C GLY A 385 -3.88 -8.96 4.27
N SER A 386 -3.26 -8.39 3.26
CA SER A 386 -1.82 -8.38 3.11
C SER A 386 -1.38 -7.25 2.18
N VAL A 387 -0.07 -7.09 2.09
CA VAL A 387 0.62 -6.35 1.02
C VAL A 387 1.85 -7.18 0.62
N GLU A 388 2.24 -7.13 -0.65
CA GLU A 388 3.49 -7.77 -1.08
C GLU A 388 4.69 -6.95 -0.56
N TYR A 389 5.42 -7.52 0.39
CA TYR A 389 6.55 -6.86 1.05
C TYR A 389 7.84 -7.06 0.25
N THR A 390 8.23 -6.08 -0.56
CA THR A 390 9.40 -6.16 -1.46
C THR A 390 10.08 -4.80 -1.64
N LEU A 391 11.37 -4.80 -1.99
CA LEU A 391 12.12 -3.59 -2.41
C LEU A 391 11.82 -3.15 -3.84
N ALA A 392 11.05 -3.93 -4.60
CA ALA A 392 10.78 -3.72 -6.00
C ALA A 392 9.29 -3.50 -6.27
N TYR A 393 8.55 -2.95 -5.31
CA TYR A 393 7.10 -2.89 -5.44
C TYR A 393 6.69 -2.08 -6.68
N ASP A 394 7.21 -0.87 -6.84
CA ASP A 394 6.88 0.00 -7.96
C ASP A 394 7.26 -0.62 -9.29
N GLN A 395 8.47 -1.15 -9.38
CA GLN A 395 8.97 -1.75 -10.62
C GLN A 395 8.18 -3.01 -11.03
N VAL A 396 7.63 -3.74 -10.07
CA VAL A 396 6.83 -4.94 -10.34
C VAL A 396 5.37 -4.60 -10.63
N PHE A 397 4.77 -3.68 -9.85
CA PHE A 397 3.32 -3.48 -9.83
C PHE A 397 2.86 -2.11 -10.31
N ASN A 398 3.61 -1.01 -10.07
CA ASN A 398 3.10 0.35 -10.27
C ASN A 398 3.65 1.06 -11.50
N GLU A 399 4.86 0.73 -11.95
CA GLU A 399 5.46 1.43 -13.09
C GLU A 399 4.71 1.18 -14.40
N PRO A 400 4.64 2.17 -15.30
CA PRO A 400 4.16 1.97 -16.66
C PRO A 400 4.93 0.84 -17.34
N ALA A 401 4.24 -0.06 -18.00
CA ALA A 401 4.82 -1.26 -18.62
C ALA A 401 5.50 -2.23 -17.63
N SER A 402 5.07 -2.22 -16.36
CA SER A 402 5.49 -3.21 -15.36
C SER A 402 5.24 -4.65 -15.86
N PRO A 403 5.98 -5.64 -15.35
CA PRO A 403 5.73 -7.04 -15.70
C PRO A 403 4.34 -7.51 -15.26
N TRP A 404 3.76 -6.91 -14.23
CA TRP A 404 2.40 -7.15 -13.77
C TRP A 404 1.36 -6.72 -14.83
N LEU A 405 1.44 -5.49 -15.33
CA LEU A 405 0.52 -4.99 -16.37
C LEU A 405 0.65 -5.81 -17.66
N LYS A 406 1.87 -6.10 -18.12
CA LYS A 406 2.09 -6.94 -19.31
C LYS A 406 1.49 -8.33 -19.18
N MET A 407 1.55 -8.92 -17.99
CA MET A 407 0.92 -10.21 -17.72
C MET A 407 -0.61 -10.09 -17.79
N PHE A 408 -1.19 -9.05 -17.21
CA PHE A 408 -2.62 -8.79 -17.26
C PHE A 408 -3.10 -8.60 -18.70
N ASP A 409 -2.44 -7.76 -19.47
CA ASP A 409 -2.78 -7.47 -20.88
C ASP A 409 -2.79 -8.73 -21.75
N GLU A 410 -1.74 -9.55 -21.61
CA GLU A 410 -1.65 -10.84 -22.34
C GLU A 410 -2.75 -11.81 -21.93
N ALA A 411 -3.08 -11.87 -20.63
CA ALA A 411 -4.11 -12.76 -20.14
C ALA A 411 -5.49 -12.33 -20.61
N VAL A 412 -5.83 -11.05 -20.47
CA VAL A 412 -7.20 -10.54 -20.59
C VAL A 412 -7.50 -10.10 -22.00
N TYR A 413 -6.64 -9.30 -22.61
CA TYR A 413 -6.92 -8.72 -23.94
C TYR A 413 -6.46 -9.60 -25.10
N SER A 414 -5.41 -10.42 -24.87
CA SER A 414 -4.96 -11.43 -25.85
C SER A 414 -5.59 -12.82 -25.65
N ASP A 415 -6.41 -13.03 -24.62
CA ASP A 415 -7.04 -14.30 -24.24
C ASP A 415 -6.02 -15.45 -24.12
N ASN A 416 -4.85 -15.17 -23.53
CA ASN A 416 -3.72 -16.13 -23.50
C ASN A 416 -3.09 -16.26 -22.09
N VAL A 417 -3.89 -16.74 -21.14
CA VAL A 417 -3.47 -16.93 -19.73
C VAL A 417 -2.20 -17.79 -19.59
N PRO A 418 -2.01 -18.91 -20.33
CA PRO A 418 -0.78 -19.69 -20.19
C PRO A 418 0.49 -18.94 -20.57
N ASN A 419 0.45 -18.06 -21.58
CA ASN A 419 1.60 -17.23 -21.97
C ASN A 419 1.78 -16.07 -20.98
N ALA A 420 0.70 -15.46 -20.53
CA ALA A 420 0.71 -14.41 -19.52
C ALA A 420 1.46 -14.84 -18.25
N LEU A 421 1.16 -16.03 -17.72
CA LEU A 421 1.85 -16.57 -16.54
C LEU A 421 3.36 -16.77 -16.78
N LYS A 422 3.79 -17.14 -18.00
CA LYS A 422 5.22 -17.24 -18.33
C LYS A 422 5.88 -15.87 -18.40
N ILE A 423 5.23 -14.90 -19.03
CA ILE A 423 5.69 -13.52 -19.11
C ILE A 423 5.82 -12.93 -17.70
N GLY A 424 4.78 -13.08 -16.89
CA GLY A 424 4.77 -12.63 -15.50
C GLY A 424 5.88 -13.26 -14.66
N GLN A 425 6.04 -14.59 -14.74
CA GLN A 425 7.10 -15.30 -14.00
C GLN A 425 8.49 -14.77 -14.35
N SER A 426 8.80 -14.65 -15.63
CA SER A 426 10.13 -14.21 -16.08
C SER A 426 10.36 -12.71 -15.82
N GLY A 427 9.36 -11.88 -16.07
CA GLY A 427 9.45 -10.43 -15.90
C GLY A 427 9.62 -10.04 -14.44
N ILE A 428 8.72 -10.54 -13.58
CA ILE A 428 8.77 -10.25 -12.13
C ILE A 428 10.08 -10.79 -11.53
N GLN A 429 10.50 -12.01 -11.87
CA GLN A 429 11.77 -12.55 -11.35
C GLN A 429 12.98 -11.71 -11.80
N SER A 430 12.98 -11.24 -13.06
CA SER A 430 14.05 -10.37 -13.57
C SER A 430 14.11 -9.04 -12.79
N THR A 431 12.95 -8.45 -12.52
CA THR A 431 12.85 -7.20 -11.75
C THR A 431 13.35 -7.39 -10.32
N LEU A 432 12.92 -8.46 -9.63
CA LEU A 432 13.41 -8.78 -8.28
C LEU A 432 14.92 -8.94 -8.22
N ASN A 433 15.53 -9.56 -9.25
CA ASN A 433 16.97 -9.76 -9.30
C ASN A 433 17.74 -8.44 -9.54
N SER A 434 17.12 -7.45 -10.21
CA SER A 434 17.78 -6.19 -10.55
C SER A 434 17.91 -5.23 -9.37
N VAL A 435 16.98 -5.25 -8.42
CA VAL A 435 17.01 -4.38 -7.22
C VAL A 435 17.88 -4.94 -6.08
N THR A 436 18.32 -6.19 -6.19
CA THR A 436 19.13 -6.87 -5.17
C THR A 436 20.58 -7.06 -5.59
N SER A 437 20.95 -6.63 -6.80
CA SER A 437 22.31 -6.66 -7.35
C SER A 437 23.01 -5.30 -7.19
#